data_b23d9eef1998fdbfdd07f4189b7cf238
#
_entry.id   b23d9eef1998fdbfdd07f4189b7cf238
#
_cell.length_a   1.000
_cell.length_b   1.000
_cell.length_c   1.000
_cell.angle_alpha   90.00
_cell.angle_beta   90.00
_cell.angle_gamma   90.00
#
_symmetry.space_group_name_H-M   'P 1'
#
loop_
_entity.id
_entity.type
_entity.pdbx_description
1 polymer ?
#
loop_
_entity_poly.entity_id
_entity_poly.type
_entity_poly.pdbx_seq_one_letter_code
_entity_poly.pdbx_strand_id
1 'polypeptide(L)' 'MCLAIPSKIVTIDNLVATVDVYGARRDINLMLLPEEVIVGDYVLVHAGFAIQKVERDIAEESLKLIKETFEQYPDESFF' A
#
# COMPACT_ATOMS: atom_id res chain seq x y z
N MET A 1 -11.50 0.51 -7.83
CA MET A 1 -10.89 -0.71 -7.31
C MET A 1 -9.37 -0.60 -7.36
N CYS A 2 -8.74 -0.46 -6.25
CA CYS A 2 -7.32 -0.15 -6.22
C CYS A 2 -6.53 -1.22 -5.47
N LEU A 3 -6.92 -2.46 -5.63
CA LEU A 3 -6.34 -3.56 -4.87
C LEU A 3 -4.88 -3.80 -5.20
N ALA A 4 -4.47 -3.37 -6.39
CA ALA A 4 -3.12 -3.65 -6.84
C ALA A 4 -2.11 -2.57 -6.48
N ILE A 5 -2.51 -1.55 -5.72
CA ILE A 5 -1.58 -0.48 -5.35
C ILE A 5 -0.94 -0.81 -4.01
N PRO A 6 0.38 -1.09 -3.98
CA PRO A 6 1.06 -1.37 -2.72
C PRO A 6 1.14 -0.12 -1.86
N SER A 7 0.94 -0.30 -0.56
CA SER A 7 1.05 0.77 0.41
C SER A 7 2.22 0.50 1.33
N LYS A 8 3.02 1.53 1.60
CA LYS A 8 4.22 1.37 2.41
C LYS A 8 3.87 1.61 3.87
N ILE A 9 4.26 0.68 4.73
CA ILE A 9 4.04 0.81 6.18
C ILE A 9 5.05 1.82 6.73
N VAL A 10 4.55 2.86 7.36
CA VAL A 10 5.40 3.89 7.95
C VAL A 10 5.42 3.83 9.47
N THR A 11 4.36 3.34 10.11
CA THR A 11 4.35 3.08 11.55
C THR A 11 3.51 1.85 11.84
N ILE A 12 3.80 1.19 12.96
CA ILE A 12 3.04 0.04 13.43
C ILE A 12 2.80 0.19 14.93
N ASP A 13 1.56 0.00 15.34
CA ASP A 13 1.17 0.00 16.75
C ASP A 13 0.22 -1.19 16.96
N ASN A 14 0.76 -2.30 17.46
CA ASN A 14 0.02 -3.55 17.60
C ASN A 14 -0.54 -4.00 16.26
N LEU A 15 -1.86 -4.05 16.12
CA LEU A 15 -2.51 -4.50 14.90
C LEU A 15 -2.89 -3.36 13.96
N VAL A 16 -2.50 -2.13 14.29
CA VAL A 16 -2.81 -0.98 13.44
C VAL A 16 -1.52 -0.46 12.84
N ALA A 17 -1.51 -0.28 11.53
CA ALA A 17 -0.37 0.29 10.85
C ALA A 17 -0.81 1.53 10.09
N THR A 18 0.05 2.53 10.04
CA THR A 18 -0.16 3.67 9.15
C THR A 18 0.60 3.40 7.87
N VAL A 19 -0.08 3.52 6.74
CA VAL A 19 0.53 3.29 5.43
C VAL A 19 0.51 4.57 4.62
N ASP A 20 1.42 4.62 3.65
CA ASP A 20 1.61 5.79 2.78
C ASP A 20 1.57 5.34 1.32
N VAL A 21 0.80 6.08 0.51
CA VAL A 21 0.79 5.91 -0.95
C VAL A 21 0.91 7.29 -1.55
N TYR A 22 2.06 7.58 -2.14
CA TYR A 22 2.34 8.88 -2.78
C TYR A 22 2.06 10.06 -1.86
N GLY A 23 2.35 9.91 -0.57
CA GLY A 23 2.17 10.96 0.42
C GLY A 23 0.82 10.95 1.13
N ALA A 24 -0.15 10.20 0.64
CA ALA A 24 -1.43 10.05 1.32
C ALA A 24 -1.32 8.94 2.36
N ARG A 25 -1.69 9.23 3.60
CA ARG A 25 -1.54 8.31 4.71
C ARG A 25 -2.86 7.96 5.33
N ARG A 26 -2.97 6.72 5.81
CA ARG A 26 -4.14 6.27 6.54
C ARG A 26 -3.78 5.08 7.40
N ASP A 27 -4.60 4.84 8.40
CA ASP A 27 -4.43 3.68 9.29
C ASP A 27 -5.18 2.49 8.71
N ILE A 28 -4.55 1.33 8.84
CA ILE A 28 -5.13 0.07 8.39
C ILE A 28 -4.96 -0.97 9.47
N ASN A 29 -5.71 -2.07 9.35
CA ASN A 29 -5.68 -3.15 10.30
C ASN A 29 -4.85 -4.31 9.73
N LEU A 30 -3.96 -4.86 10.56
CA LEU A 30 -3.08 -5.95 10.17
C LEU A 30 -3.64 -7.33 10.54
N MET A 31 -4.82 -7.39 11.11
CA MET A 31 -5.36 -8.63 11.68
C MET A 31 -5.47 -9.76 10.66
N LEU A 32 -5.76 -9.43 9.40
CA LEU A 32 -5.95 -10.45 8.38
C LEU A 32 -4.66 -10.85 7.67
N LEU A 33 -3.56 -10.20 7.97
CA LEU A 33 -2.30 -10.47 7.29
C LEU A 33 -1.68 -11.75 7.88
N PRO A 34 -1.35 -12.74 7.02
CA PRO A 34 -0.89 -14.03 7.53
C PRO A 34 0.58 -14.06 7.94
N GLU A 35 1.33 -12.99 7.71
CA GLU A 35 2.76 -12.96 8.04
C GLU A 35 3.12 -11.66 8.71
N GLU A 36 4.24 -11.68 9.43
CA GLU A 36 4.70 -10.49 10.14
C GLU A 36 5.26 -9.48 9.16
N VAL A 37 5.07 -8.20 9.52
CA VAL A 37 5.59 -7.08 8.72
C VAL A 37 6.32 -6.12 9.64
N ILE A 38 7.19 -5.33 9.04
CA ILE A 38 7.93 -4.28 9.75
C ILE A 38 7.75 -2.97 9.00
N VAL A 39 8.09 -1.87 9.67
CA VAL A 39 8.10 -0.56 9.02
C VAL A 39 9.01 -0.62 7.80
N GLY A 40 8.52 -0.12 6.68
CA GLY A 40 9.22 -0.18 5.41
C GLY A 40 8.70 -1.26 4.48
N ASP A 41 7.94 -2.22 5.01
CA ASP A 41 7.32 -3.25 4.17
C ASP A 41 6.14 -2.67 3.40
N TYR A 42 5.79 -3.34 2.31
CA TYR A 42 4.65 -2.95 1.48
C TYR A 42 3.56 -4.01 1.59
N VAL A 43 2.32 -3.54 1.63
CA VAL A 43 1.15 -4.43 1.72
C VAL A 43 0.08 -3.97 0.75
N LEU A 44 -0.75 -4.92 0.33
CA LEU A 44 -1.98 -4.60 -0.39
C LEU A 44 -3.09 -4.42 0.63
N VAL A 45 -3.91 -3.38 0.44
CA VAL A 45 -4.96 -3.01 1.38
C VAL A 45 -6.30 -3.10 0.68
N HIS A 46 -7.27 -3.70 1.37
CA HIS A 46 -8.65 -3.79 0.89
C HIS A 46 -9.58 -3.52 2.06
N ALA A 47 -10.46 -2.54 1.88
CA ALA A 47 -11.46 -2.20 2.89
C ALA A 47 -10.85 -1.92 4.27
N GLY A 48 -9.66 -1.31 4.29
CA GLY A 48 -9.02 -0.96 5.55
C GLY A 48 -8.19 -2.08 6.19
N PHE A 49 -8.08 -3.24 5.53
CA PHE A 49 -7.29 -4.37 6.02
C PHE A 49 -6.11 -4.64 5.09
N ALA A 50 -4.94 -4.86 5.69
CA ALA A 50 -3.81 -5.38 4.92
C ALA A 50 -4.09 -6.86 4.66
N ILE A 51 -4.03 -7.27 3.39
CA ILE A 51 -4.38 -8.64 3.03
C ILE A 51 -3.21 -9.44 2.51
N GLN A 52 -2.14 -8.77 2.07
CA GLN A 52 -1.01 -9.47 1.48
C GLN A 52 0.23 -8.58 1.57
N LYS A 53 1.36 -9.21 1.92
CA LYS A 53 2.66 -8.55 1.89
C LYS A 53 3.22 -8.64 0.47
N VAL A 54 3.82 -7.56 0.00
CA VAL A 54 4.42 -7.48 -1.34
C VAL A 54 5.90 -7.25 -1.18
N GLU A 55 6.71 -7.95 -1.98
CA GLU A 55 8.15 -7.73 -1.96
C GLU A 55 8.48 -6.30 -2.37
N ARG A 56 9.48 -5.74 -1.70
CA ARG A 56 9.82 -4.33 -1.88
C ARG A 56 10.11 -3.98 -3.34
N ASP A 57 10.92 -4.79 -4.02
CA ASP A 57 11.31 -4.49 -5.39
C ASP A 57 10.09 -4.48 -6.30
N ILE A 58 9.20 -5.43 -6.13
CA ILE A 58 7.98 -5.52 -6.92
C ILE A 58 7.07 -4.35 -6.62
N ALA A 59 6.93 -4.01 -5.34
CA ALA A 59 6.08 -2.90 -4.93
C ALA A 59 6.58 -1.57 -5.50
N GLU A 60 7.87 -1.32 -5.39
CA GLU A 60 8.43 -0.06 -5.87
C GLU A 60 8.31 0.06 -7.38
N GLU A 61 8.53 -1.03 -8.11
CA GLU A 61 8.36 -1.00 -9.55
C GLU A 61 6.90 -0.78 -9.93
N SER A 62 5.98 -1.44 -9.24
CA SER A 62 4.56 -1.26 -9.49
C SER A 62 4.13 0.18 -9.25
N LEU A 63 4.59 0.76 -8.15
CA LEU A 63 4.26 2.14 -7.82
C LEU A 63 4.81 3.11 -8.85
N LYS A 64 6.01 2.84 -9.36
CA LYS A 64 6.60 3.68 -10.38
C LYS A 64 5.78 3.62 -11.67
N LEU A 65 5.37 2.43 -12.08
CA LEU A 65 4.59 2.26 -13.31
C LEU A 65 3.21 2.90 -13.19
N ILE A 66 2.58 2.75 -12.03
CA ILE A 66 1.27 3.35 -11.78
C ILE A 66 1.39 4.86 -11.83
N LYS A 67 2.42 5.41 -11.20
CA LYS A 67 2.61 6.85 -11.19
C LYS A 67 2.87 7.39 -12.60
N GLU A 68 3.68 6.71 -13.39
CA GLU A 68 3.96 7.14 -14.76
C GLU A 68 2.70 7.10 -15.60
N THR A 69 1.89 6.07 -15.45
CA THR A 69 0.63 5.97 -16.17
C THR A 69 -0.31 7.09 -15.77
N PHE A 70 -0.39 7.37 -14.46
CA PHE A 70 -1.28 8.40 -13.94
C PHE A 70 -0.85 9.79 -14.42
N GLU A 71 0.45 10.04 -14.49
CA GLU A 71 0.95 11.33 -14.97
C GLU A 71 0.69 11.51 -16.45
N GLN A 72 0.75 10.42 -17.24
CA GLN A 72 0.49 10.46 -18.66
C GLN A 72 -1.01 10.62 -18.95
N TYR A 73 -1.87 10.00 -18.12
CA TYR A 73 -3.31 10.04 -18.30
C TYR A 73 -3.96 10.43 -16.98
N PRO A 74 -3.83 11.70 -16.57
CA PRO A 74 -4.29 12.13 -15.25
C PRO A 74 -5.82 12.08 -15.17
N ASP A 75 -6.33 11.04 -14.57
CA ASP A 75 -7.76 10.81 -14.41
C ASP A 75 -8.01 10.48 -12.94
N GLU A 76 -8.77 11.33 -12.26
CA GLU A 76 -9.02 11.19 -10.84
C GLU A 76 -9.74 9.89 -10.49
N SER A 77 -10.35 9.26 -11.46
CA SER A 77 -11.05 8.01 -11.21
C SER A 77 -10.10 6.85 -10.87
N PHE A 78 -8.80 7.00 -11.06
CA PHE A 78 -7.82 6.00 -10.65
C PHE A 78 -7.84 5.78 -9.15
N PHE A 79 -8.22 6.75 -8.40
CA PHE A 79 -8.24 6.70 -6.95
C PHE A 79 -9.64 7.00 -6.40
#